data_b9b6361688ccd5feb1fedaecc1a6887f
#
_entry.id   b9b6361688ccd5feb1fedaecc1a6887f
#
_cell.length_a   1.000
_cell.length_b   1.000
_cell.length_c   1.000
_cell.angle_alpha   90.00
_cell.angle_beta   90.00
_cell.angle_gamma   90.00
#
_symmetry.space_group_name_H-M   'P 1'
#
loop_
_entity.id
_entity.type
_entity.pdbx_description
1 polymer ?
#
loop_
_entity_poly.entity_id
_entity_poly.type
_entity_poly.pdbx_seq_one_letter_code
_entity_poly.pdbx_strand_id
1 'polypeptide(L)'
;MSFAENLKELLDSKEIEVKELAHGTGISKNTIDNYLSGQKSIPNAENAVKIAKFFGTTVEYLITGTFAETSPSQEISKIVKNLYRLNKSDFESIKNIIASLAQK
;
A
#
# COMPACT_ATOMS: atom_id res chain seq x y z
N MET A 1 -10.44 -11.48 4.79
CA MET A 1 -10.73 -10.53 3.69
C MET A 1 -10.14 -11.06 2.40
N SER A 2 -10.85 -10.89 1.31
CA SER A 2 -10.38 -11.34 0.01
C SER A 2 -9.56 -10.25 -0.70
N PHE A 3 -8.83 -10.65 -1.74
CA PHE A 3 -8.10 -9.68 -2.56
C PHE A 3 -9.04 -8.62 -3.15
N ALA A 4 -10.22 -9.04 -3.62
CA ALA A 4 -11.20 -8.11 -4.18
C ALA A 4 -11.63 -7.06 -3.17
N GLU A 5 -11.91 -7.47 -1.94
CA GLU A 5 -12.30 -6.55 -0.87
C GLU A 5 -11.16 -5.60 -0.50
N ASN A 6 -9.94 -6.13 -0.40
CA ASN A 6 -8.77 -5.32 -0.07
C ASN A 6 -8.48 -4.28 -1.15
N LEU A 7 -8.58 -4.67 -2.41
CA LEU A 7 -8.38 -3.76 -3.53
C LEU A 7 -9.46 -2.67 -3.56
N LYS A 8 -10.71 -3.07 -3.36
CA LYS A 8 -11.82 -2.10 -3.31
C LYS A 8 -11.62 -1.09 -2.18
N GLU A 9 -11.21 -1.56 -1.01
CA GLU A 9 -10.96 -0.69 0.12
C GLU A 9 -9.84 0.31 -0.16
N LEU A 10 -8.77 -0.13 -0.82
CA LEU A 10 -7.67 0.77 -1.20
C LEU A 10 -8.14 1.84 -2.20
N LEU A 11 -8.92 1.45 -3.20
CA LEU A 11 -9.46 2.39 -4.17
C LEU A 11 -10.34 3.44 -3.48
N ASP A 12 -11.23 2.99 -2.61
CA ASP A 12 -12.15 3.88 -1.90
C ASP A 12 -11.41 4.81 -0.92
N SER A 13 -10.49 4.26 -0.13
CA SER A 13 -9.78 5.05 0.88
C SER A 13 -8.84 6.08 0.27
N LYS A 14 -8.27 5.80 -0.88
CA LYS A 14 -7.36 6.71 -1.58
C LYS A 14 -8.06 7.53 -2.66
N GLU A 15 -9.36 7.35 -2.82
CA GLU A 15 -10.18 8.06 -3.82
C GLU A 15 -9.62 7.91 -5.24
N ILE A 16 -9.24 6.68 -5.58
CA ILE A 16 -8.67 6.35 -6.89
C ILE A 16 -9.69 5.55 -7.69
N GLU A 17 -9.92 5.95 -8.93
CA GLU A 17 -10.80 5.24 -9.84
C GLU A 17 -10.09 4.07 -10.51
N VAL A 18 -10.86 3.08 -10.96
CA VAL A 18 -10.31 1.89 -11.63
C VAL A 18 -9.49 2.29 -12.86
N LYS A 19 -9.95 3.27 -13.63
CA LYS A 19 -9.20 3.71 -14.82
C LYS A 19 -7.85 4.32 -14.48
N GLU A 20 -7.73 4.99 -13.33
CA GLU A 20 -6.47 5.53 -12.85
C GLU A 20 -5.49 4.40 -12.49
N LEU A 21 -6.00 3.39 -11.81
CA LEU A 21 -5.20 2.20 -11.48
C LEU A 21 -4.76 1.49 -12.75
N ALA A 22 -5.65 1.32 -13.71
CA ALA A 22 -5.32 0.70 -15.00
C ALA A 22 -4.23 1.47 -15.72
N HIS A 23 -4.33 2.79 -15.77
CA HIS A 23 -3.35 3.64 -16.43
C HIS A 23 -1.99 3.58 -15.71
N GLY A 24 -2.01 3.65 -14.39
CA GLY A 24 -0.77 3.67 -13.59
C GLY A 24 -0.02 2.34 -13.55
N THR A 25 -0.74 1.22 -13.67
CA THR A 25 -0.15 -0.12 -13.62
C THR A 25 0.10 -0.74 -14.98
N GLY A 26 -0.57 -0.25 -16.02
CA GLY A 26 -0.55 -0.89 -17.33
C GLY A 26 -1.43 -2.13 -17.41
N ILE A 27 -2.21 -2.42 -16.40
CA ILE A 27 -3.18 -3.52 -16.40
C ILE A 27 -4.49 -3.03 -17.00
N SER A 28 -5.13 -3.84 -17.86
CA SER A 28 -6.37 -3.40 -18.49
C SER A 28 -7.48 -3.19 -17.46
N LYS A 29 -8.34 -2.20 -17.73
CA LYS A 29 -9.49 -1.91 -16.87
C LYS A 29 -10.37 -3.14 -16.70
N ASN A 30 -10.58 -3.89 -17.78
CA ASN A 30 -11.40 -5.10 -17.76
C ASN A 30 -10.85 -6.14 -16.79
N THR A 31 -9.52 -6.30 -16.78
CA THR A 31 -8.87 -7.23 -15.85
C THR A 31 -9.09 -6.79 -14.41
N ILE A 32 -8.96 -5.49 -14.14
CA ILE A 32 -9.18 -4.96 -12.79
C ILE A 32 -10.65 -5.11 -12.38
N ASP A 33 -11.58 -4.84 -13.29
CA ASP A 33 -13.00 -5.04 -13.01
C ASP A 33 -13.30 -6.51 -12.66
N ASN A 34 -12.63 -7.44 -13.32
CA ASN A 34 -12.77 -8.86 -13.00
C ASN A 34 -12.25 -9.18 -11.60
N TYR A 35 -11.16 -8.56 -11.17
CA TYR A 35 -10.65 -8.72 -9.80
C TYR A 35 -11.68 -8.22 -8.78
N LEU A 36 -12.33 -7.10 -9.07
CA LEU A 36 -13.27 -6.47 -8.15
C LEU A 36 -14.63 -7.16 -8.10
N SER A 37 -14.97 -7.93 -9.14
CA SER A 37 -16.28 -8.59 -9.22
C SER A 37 -16.47 -9.75 -8.23
N GLY A 38 -15.41 -10.14 -7.54
CA GLY A 38 -15.48 -11.23 -6.57
C GLY A 38 -15.49 -12.63 -7.19
N GLN A 39 -15.32 -12.71 -8.51
CA GLN A 39 -15.18 -13.99 -9.19
C GLN A 39 -13.74 -14.45 -9.05
N LYS A 40 -13.42 -15.21 -8.05
CA LYS A 40 -12.15 -15.93 -7.81
C LYS A 40 -10.93 -15.55 -8.67
N SER A 41 -10.95 -14.35 -9.22
CA SER A 41 -9.90 -13.83 -10.09
C SER A 41 -8.87 -13.17 -9.21
N ILE A 42 -7.73 -13.81 -9.04
CA ILE A 42 -6.61 -13.21 -8.31
C ILE A 42 -5.52 -12.87 -9.32
N PRO A 43 -4.77 -11.78 -9.08
CA PRO A 43 -3.71 -11.40 -10.00
C PRO A 43 -2.58 -12.41 -9.98
N ASN A 44 -1.87 -12.53 -11.10
CA ASN A 44 -0.60 -13.25 -11.09
C ASN A 44 0.42 -12.42 -10.29
N ALA A 45 1.59 -13.02 -10.02
CA ALA A 45 2.60 -12.36 -9.20
C ALA A 45 3.03 -11.00 -9.77
N GLU A 46 3.19 -10.92 -11.09
CA GLU A 46 3.59 -9.68 -11.75
C GLU A 46 2.57 -8.57 -11.56
N ASN A 47 1.29 -8.86 -11.80
CA ASN A 47 0.22 -7.87 -11.62
C ASN A 47 0.06 -7.50 -10.16
N ALA A 48 0.19 -8.44 -9.24
CA ALA A 48 0.12 -8.16 -7.81
C ALA A 48 1.21 -7.18 -7.39
N VAL A 49 2.43 -7.35 -7.87
CA VAL A 49 3.54 -6.43 -7.58
C VAL A 49 3.25 -5.03 -8.15
N LYS A 50 2.74 -4.95 -9.38
CA LYS A 50 2.40 -3.67 -10.00
C LYS A 50 1.36 -2.91 -9.20
N ILE A 51 0.32 -3.60 -8.74
CA ILE A 51 -0.74 -2.99 -7.93
C ILE A 51 -0.18 -2.56 -6.57
N ALA A 52 0.60 -3.42 -5.92
CA ALA A 52 1.20 -3.09 -4.64
C ALA A 52 2.07 -1.84 -4.72
N LYS A 53 2.90 -1.73 -5.75
CA LYS A 53 3.76 -0.56 -5.97
C LYS A 53 2.94 0.70 -6.22
N PHE A 54 1.86 0.59 -6.99
CA PHE A 54 1.00 1.72 -7.26
C PHE A 54 0.42 2.32 -5.97
N PHE A 55 -0.03 1.48 -5.05
CA PHE A 55 -0.60 1.93 -3.80
C PHE A 55 0.42 2.15 -2.68
N GLY A 56 1.69 1.83 -2.91
CA GLY A 56 2.71 1.94 -1.87
C GLY A 56 2.52 0.92 -0.75
N THR A 57 2.02 -0.26 -1.06
CA THR A 57 1.78 -1.32 -0.09
C THR A 57 2.53 -2.60 -0.49
N THR A 58 2.22 -3.71 0.15
CA THR A 58 2.86 -5.00 -0.12
C THR A 58 1.89 -5.96 -0.79
N VAL A 59 2.42 -6.96 -1.51
CA VAL A 59 1.60 -8.02 -2.08
C VAL A 59 0.87 -8.78 -0.96
N GLU A 60 1.55 -9.01 0.16
CA GLU A 60 0.94 -9.69 1.29
C GLU A 60 -0.31 -8.96 1.79
N TYR A 61 -0.24 -7.64 1.92
CA TYR A 61 -1.40 -6.84 2.33
C TYR A 61 -2.56 -6.99 1.34
N LEU A 62 -2.27 -7.00 0.05
CA LEU A 62 -3.31 -7.16 -0.98
C LEU A 62 -4.05 -8.49 -0.84
N ILE A 63 -3.34 -9.54 -0.47
CA ILE A 63 -3.90 -10.89 -0.39
C ILE A 63 -4.56 -11.15 0.96
N THR A 64 -3.93 -10.73 2.05
CA THR A 64 -4.36 -11.08 3.41
C THR A 64 -5.12 -9.96 4.12
N GLY A 65 -4.97 -8.72 3.66
CA GLY A 65 -5.52 -7.56 4.35
C GLY A 65 -4.73 -7.16 5.60
N THR A 66 -3.61 -7.80 5.84
CA THR A 66 -2.77 -7.52 7.02
C THR A 66 -1.32 -7.37 6.60
N PHE A 67 -0.58 -6.59 7.36
CA PHE A 67 0.87 -6.54 7.21
C PHE A 67 1.49 -7.72 7.96
N ALA A 68 2.65 -8.16 7.50
CA ALA A 68 3.37 -9.26 8.16
C ALA A 68 3.57 -8.94 9.64
N GLU A 69 3.15 -9.87 10.50
CA GLU A 69 3.30 -9.73 11.94
C GLU A 69 4.74 -10.06 12.34
N THR A 70 5.66 -9.20 11.99
CA THR A 70 6.97 -9.27 12.61
C THR A 70 7.06 -8.08 13.57
N SER A 71 6.83 -8.36 14.82
CA SER A 71 7.11 -7.39 15.88
C SER A 71 8.62 -7.12 15.89
N PRO A 72 9.10 -5.89 15.85
CA PRO A 72 8.43 -4.60 16.13
C PRO A 72 7.91 -3.87 14.89
N SER A 73 7.74 -4.54 13.78
CA SER A 73 7.46 -3.91 12.48
C SER A 73 6.14 -3.14 12.41
N GLN A 74 5.12 -3.54 13.16
CA GLN A 74 3.83 -2.82 13.14
C GLN A 74 3.96 -1.43 13.74
N GLU A 75 4.68 -1.29 14.84
CA GLU A 75 4.90 0.02 15.45
C GLU A 75 5.76 0.90 14.54
N ILE A 76 6.78 0.33 13.94
CA ILE A 76 7.63 1.05 13.00
C ILE A 76 6.82 1.51 11.79
N SER A 77 5.93 0.67 11.26
CA SER A 77 5.07 1.04 10.13
C SER A 77 4.14 2.20 10.48
N LYS A 78 3.58 2.22 11.67
CA LYS A 78 2.75 3.33 12.14
C LYS A 78 3.55 4.61 12.24
N ILE A 79 4.75 4.53 12.76
CA ILE A 79 5.66 5.69 12.86
C ILE A 79 6.00 6.23 11.47
N VAL A 80 6.33 5.35 10.53
CA VAL A 80 6.64 5.74 9.16
C VAL A 80 5.46 6.44 8.50
N LYS A 81 4.25 5.91 8.65
CA LYS A 81 3.04 6.55 8.13
C LYS A 81 2.83 7.93 8.71
N ASN A 82 3.04 8.10 9.99
CA ASN A 82 2.92 9.39 10.65
C ASN A 82 3.98 10.38 10.15
N LEU A 83 5.20 9.90 9.88
CA LEU A 83 6.25 10.73 9.32
C LEU A 83 5.87 11.30 7.94
N TYR A 84 5.21 10.50 7.10
CA TYR A 84 4.77 10.96 5.78
C TYR A 84 3.69 12.03 5.85
N ARG A 85 3.00 12.16 6.97
CA ARG A 85 1.96 13.19 7.18
C ARG A 85 2.53 14.50 7.70
N LEU A 86 3.78 14.51 8.12
CA LEU A 86 4.42 15.72 8.66
C LEU A 86 4.78 16.68 7.52
N ASN A 87 4.79 17.96 7.83
CA ASN A 87 5.33 18.93 6.91
C ASN A 87 6.86 18.77 6.84
N LYS A 88 7.48 19.40 5.85
CA LYS A 88 8.91 19.25 5.61
C LYS A 88 9.76 19.69 6.82
N SER A 89 9.35 20.76 7.48
CA SER A 89 10.09 21.30 8.63
C SER A 89 10.09 20.32 9.80
N ASP A 90 8.92 19.77 10.14
CA ASP A 90 8.79 18.79 11.23
C ASP A 90 9.50 17.51 10.91
N PHE A 91 9.42 17.06 9.67
CA PHE A 91 10.11 15.85 9.21
C PHE A 91 11.64 16.00 9.39
N GLU A 92 12.20 17.14 8.98
CA GLU A 92 13.63 17.40 9.11
C GLU A 92 14.07 17.43 10.57
N SER A 93 13.25 18.03 11.45
CA SER A 93 13.54 18.06 12.88
C SER A 93 13.62 16.68 13.48
N ILE A 94 12.66 15.81 13.15
CA ILE A 94 12.63 14.43 13.64
C ILE A 94 13.79 13.63 13.07
N LYS A 95 14.09 13.80 11.80
CA LYS A 95 15.20 13.14 11.13
C LYS A 95 16.51 13.44 11.85
N ASN A 96 16.73 14.70 12.22
CA ASN A 96 17.93 15.13 12.93
C ASN A 96 18.01 14.50 14.33
N ILE A 97 16.89 14.40 15.03
CA ILE A 97 16.85 13.77 16.35
C ILE A 97 17.21 12.29 16.24
N ILE A 98 16.65 11.59 15.28
CA ILE A 98 16.93 10.16 15.05
C ILE A 98 18.41 9.96 14.72
N ALA A 99 18.96 10.78 13.83
CA ALA A 99 20.38 10.70 13.47
C ALA A 99 21.28 10.92 14.68
N SER A 100 20.94 11.90 15.53
CA SER A 100 21.69 12.19 16.74
C SER A 100 21.68 11.00 17.72
N LEU A 101 20.53 10.36 17.90
CA LEU A 101 20.39 9.20 18.78
C LEU A 101 21.15 7.98 18.22
N ALA A 102 21.15 7.80 16.93
CA ALA A 102 21.82 6.67 16.28
C ALA A 102 23.34 6.73 16.35
N GLN A 103 23.90 7.93 16.62
CA GLN A 103 25.34 8.12 16.69
C GLN A 103 25.92 7.89 18.10
N LYS A 104 25.10 7.54 19.05
CA LYS A 104 25.55 7.26 20.42
C LYS A 104 26.13 5.88 20.59
#